data_161bc6232de32a663cc5317132d0cb9f
#
_entry.id   161bc6232de32a663cc5317132d0cb9f
#
_cell.length_a   1.000
_cell.length_b   1.000
_cell.length_c   1.000
_cell.angle_alpha   90.00
_cell.angle_beta   90.00
_cell.angle_gamma   90.00
#
_symmetry.space_group_name_H-M   'P 1'
#
loop_
_entity.id
_entity.type
_entity.pdbx_description
1 polymer ?
#
loop_
_entity_poly.entity_id
_entity_poly.type
_entity_poly.pdbx_seq_one_letter_code
_entity_poly.pdbx_strand_id
1 'polypeptide(L)'
;SIDAGQTFQTIAGFGASDCWSPAFVGKSWTSHRAGITELLFSSEIVGGKPKGIGLSQWRVNLGGGSAAQGEASGIEDKSRRAESYLTDDLTYDWTRCEGQRYFMDRAKELGCNNFVLFSNTPPVQYTYNGKGFSARGGLSNLKPEHYGDFAGYMADVAARYTGEGYHISHISPVNEPQYNWDSGQEGSGWTNDEVAALARELDMSLDDRGLSTDILLGESGDWEYLYKVKGDANRSNVFSAFFTPGSSAYVGDLAHVKNLICGHSYWTDGTWDGMRNVRKQVAQAAGQYNLDVWQSEWSMLGDNYSSSEFVGYEQASEMDIAFYMSKVIHNDLTVAGVSSWSYWTSMDVSRWGHKNRFLLISL
;
A
#
# COMPACT_ATOMS: atom_id res chain seq x y z
N SER A 1 -24.62 0.13 24.53
CA SER A 1 -25.55 -0.54 23.60
C SER A 1 -25.10 -0.30 22.17
N ILE A 2 -25.26 -1.28 21.31
CA ILE A 2 -25.04 -1.17 19.86
C ILE A 2 -26.42 -0.94 19.25
N ASP A 3 -26.57 0.13 18.44
CA ASP A 3 -27.77 0.39 17.66
C ASP A 3 -27.53 -0.12 16.24
N ALA A 4 -28.06 -1.28 15.92
CA ALA A 4 -27.92 -1.90 14.60
C ALA A 4 -28.73 -1.17 13.50
N GLY A 5 -29.61 -0.24 13.86
CA GLY A 5 -30.33 0.60 12.91
C GLY A 5 -29.52 1.79 12.41
N GLN A 6 -28.39 2.11 13.07
CA GLN A 6 -27.53 3.21 12.68
C GLN A 6 -26.33 2.68 11.87
N THR A 7 -26.28 3.02 10.60
CA THR A 7 -25.20 2.67 9.68
C THR A 7 -24.39 3.90 9.29
N PHE A 8 -23.09 3.69 8.99
CA PHE A 8 -22.16 4.70 8.52
C PHE A 8 -21.61 4.32 7.14
N GLN A 9 -20.31 4.51 6.89
CA GLN A 9 -19.69 4.13 5.63
C GLN A 9 -19.72 2.61 5.41
N THR A 10 -19.72 2.20 4.14
CA THR A 10 -19.53 0.80 3.77
C THR A 10 -18.02 0.49 3.79
N ILE A 11 -17.63 -0.56 4.50
CA ILE A 11 -16.23 -0.98 4.57
C ILE A 11 -15.90 -1.86 3.38
N ALA A 12 -14.93 -1.44 2.57
CA ALA A 12 -14.42 -2.20 1.42
C ALA A 12 -13.54 -3.38 1.86
N GLY A 13 -12.78 -3.22 2.94
CA GLY A 13 -11.97 -4.31 3.48
C GLY A 13 -11.04 -3.91 4.62
N PHE A 14 -10.57 -4.96 5.32
CA PHE A 14 -9.43 -4.89 6.22
C PHE A 14 -8.32 -5.73 5.61
N GLY A 15 -7.13 -5.17 5.48
CA GLY A 15 -6.04 -5.80 4.75
C GLY A 15 -4.68 -5.69 5.40
N ALA A 16 -3.70 -6.26 4.71
CA ALA A 16 -2.29 -6.08 5.00
C ALA A 16 -1.48 -6.15 3.70
N SER A 17 -0.23 -5.67 3.75
CA SER A 17 0.70 -5.74 2.63
C SER A 17 1.49 -7.05 2.61
N ASP A 18 1.85 -7.50 1.41
CA ASP A 18 2.71 -8.65 1.16
C ASP A 18 4.22 -8.32 1.08
N CYS A 19 4.62 -7.07 1.27
CA CYS A 19 6.03 -6.72 1.35
C CYS A 19 6.65 -7.21 2.65
N TRP A 20 7.73 -7.94 2.62
CA TRP A 20 8.39 -8.60 1.48
C TRP A 20 8.47 -10.10 1.76
N SER A 21 8.34 -10.48 3.03
CA SER A 21 8.52 -11.85 3.52
C SER A 21 7.55 -12.88 2.93
N PRO A 22 6.30 -12.56 2.55
CA PRO A 22 5.44 -13.50 1.84
C PRO A 22 6.06 -14.11 0.58
N ALA A 23 6.85 -13.36 -0.16
CA ALA A 23 7.56 -13.88 -1.33
C ALA A 23 8.51 -15.04 -0.95
N PHE A 24 9.28 -14.89 0.14
CA PHE A 24 10.14 -15.94 0.66
C PHE A 24 9.37 -17.10 1.29
N VAL A 25 8.43 -16.79 2.18
CA VAL A 25 7.65 -17.79 2.93
C VAL A 25 6.84 -18.66 1.99
N GLY A 26 6.13 -18.06 1.04
CA GLY A 26 5.31 -18.76 0.06
C GLY A 26 6.11 -19.70 -0.83
N LYS A 27 7.33 -19.33 -1.18
CA LYS A 27 8.22 -20.15 -2.00
C LYS A 27 8.97 -21.22 -1.20
N SER A 28 9.51 -20.87 -0.04
CA SER A 28 10.54 -21.66 0.64
C SER A 28 10.05 -22.39 1.90
N TRP A 29 9.04 -21.86 2.62
CA TRP A 29 8.57 -22.45 3.88
C TRP A 29 7.34 -23.35 3.71
N THR A 30 7.49 -24.36 2.89
CA THR A 30 6.39 -25.24 2.45
C THR A 30 5.63 -25.91 3.60
N SER A 31 6.27 -26.18 4.74
CA SER A 31 5.65 -26.78 5.93
C SER A 31 4.84 -25.80 6.79
N HIS A 32 5.06 -24.49 6.63
CA HIS A 32 4.45 -23.45 7.49
C HIS A 32 3.48 -22.53 6.75
N ARG A 33 3.70 -22.31 5.46
CA ARG A 33 2.96 -21.31 4.66
C ARG A 33 1.43 -21.52 4.70
N ALA A 34 0.94 -22.76 4.76
CA ALA A 34 -0.50 -23.03 4.84
C ALA A 34 -1.12 -22.55 6.16
N GLY A 35 -0.46 -22.82 7.30
CA GLY A 35 -0.91 -22.35 8.60
C GLY A 35 -0.85 -20.82 8.72
N ILE A 36 0.20 -20.20 8.15
CA ILE A 36 0.34 -18.74 8.12
C ILE A 36 -0.81 -18.10 7.33
N THR A 37 -1.13 -18.64 6.15
CA THR A 37 -2.25 -18.10 5.35
C THR A 37 -3.60 -18.32 6.03
N GLU A 38 -3.78 -19.41 6.78
CA GLU A 38 -4.99 -19.62 7.59
C GLU A 38 -5.12 -18.57 8.70
N LEU A 39 -4.03 -18.25 9.40
CA LEU A 39 -4.03 -17.20 10.42
C LEU A 39 -4.38 -15.81 9.86
N LEU A 40 -3.96 -15.50 8.63
CA LEU A 40 -4.25 -14.21 8.00
C LEU A 40 -5.67 -14.14 7.43
N PHE A 41 -6.10 -15.16 6.70
CA PHE A 41 -7.28 -15.03 5.83
C PHE A 41 -8.51 -15.80 6.31
N SER A 42 -8.36 -16.81 7.18
CA SER A 42 -9.53 -17.58 7.63
C SER A 42 -10.46 -16.74 8.51
N SER A 43 -11.74 -16.72 8.18
CA SER A 43 -12.83 -16.21 9.02
C SER A 43 -13.56 -17.31 9.80
N GLU A 44 -13.10 -18.56 9.70
CA GLU A 44 -13.73 -19.70 10.34
C GLU A 44 -13.59 -19.64 11.87
N ILE A 45 -14.69 -19.96 12.56
CA ILE A 45 -14.72 -20.08 14.02
C ILE A 45 -14.96 -21.53 14.39
N VAL A 46 -14.01 -22.14 15.10
CA VAL A 46 -14.09 -23.52 15.58
C VAL A 46 -14.09 -23.57 17.10
N GLY A 47 -15.12 -24.16 17.67
CA GLY A 47 -15.25 -24.23 19.14
C GLY A 47 -15.27 -22.87 19.83
N GLY A 48 -15.80 -21.83 19.16
CA GLY A 48 -15.85 -20.46 19.66
C GLY A 48 -14.54 -19.68 19.54
N LYS A 49 -13.53 -20.23 18.87
CA LYS A 49 -12.24 -19.56 18.63
C LYS A 49 -12.03 -19.30 17.12
N PRO A 50 -11.63 -18.09 16.73
CA PRO A 50 -11.28 -17.83 15.34
C PRO A 50 -10.00 -18.58 14.96
N LYS A 51 -9.96 -19.12 13.74
CA LYS A 51 -8.75 -19.71 13.17
C LYS A 51 -7.78 -18.66 12.65
N GLY A 52 -8.28 -17.53 12.19
CA GLY A 52 -7.51 -16.44 11.64
C GLY A 52 -8.17 -15.10 11.93
N ILE A 53 -7.56 -14.04 11.43
CA ILE A 53 -8.08 -12.67 11.58
C ILE A 53 -9.03 -12.24 10.45
N GLY A 54 -9.18 -13.08 9.41
CA GLY A 54 -10.15 -12.89 8.34
C GLY A 54 -9.88 -11.65 7.47
N LEU A 55 -8.62 -11.42 7.08
CA LEU A 55 -8.32 -10.34 6.14
C LEU A 55 -9.14 -10.52 4.87
N SER A 56 -9.83 -9.46 4.47
CA SER A 56 -10.72 -9.42 3.30
C SER A 56 -10.12 -8.65 2.12
N GLN A 57 -8.97 -8.01 2.34
CA GLN A 57 -8.18 -7.29 1.34
C GLN A 57 -6.71 -7.68 1.43
N TRP A 58 -6.06 -7.78 0.28
CA TRP A 58 -4.63 -8.08 0.20
C TRP A 58 -3.93 -7.12 -0.74
N ARG A 59 -2.93 -6.40 -0.22
CA ARG A 59 -2.15 -5.39 -0.95
C ARG A 59 -0.88 -6.03 -1.47
N VAL A 60 -0.79 -6.19 -2.81
CA VAL A 60 0.21 -6.98 -3.52
C VAL A 60 1.24 -6.06 -4.17
N ASN A 61 2.51 -6.24 -3.83
CA ASN A 61 3.59 -5.45 -4.39
C ASN A 61 3.94 -5.89 -5.83
N LEU A 62 3.91 -4.95 -6.75
CA LEU A 62 4.53 -5.08 -8.07
C LEU A 62 5.98 -4.63 -7.96
N GLY A 63 6.90 -5.55 -7.70
CA GLY A 63 8.30 -5.25 -7.49
C GLY A 63 9.00 -4.72 -8.75
N GLY A 64 10.02 -3.90 -8.54
CA GLY A 64 10.83 -3.31 -9.62
C GLY A 64 11.87 -4.25 -10.22
N GLY A 65 12.12 -5.42 -9.60
CA GLY A 65 13.05 -6.41 -10.12
C GLY A 65 14.44 -6.38 -9.48
N SER A 66 14.62 -5.71 -8.37
CA SER A 66 15.91 -5.65 -7.65
C SER A 66 16.39 -7.03 -7.19
N ALA A 67 15.48 -8.00 -6.99
CA ALA A 67 15.84 -9.36 -6.63
C ALA A 67 16.70 -10.05 -7.72
N ALA A 68 16.38 -9.85 -9.00
CA ALA A 68 17.15 -10.39 -10.11
C ALA A 68 18.55 -9.75 -10.22
N GLN A 69 18.69 -8.50 -9.77
CA GLN A 69 19.97 -7.81 -9.76
C GLN A 69 20.91 -8.29 -8.62
N GLY A 70 20.34 -8.93 -7.58
CA GLY A 70 21.11 -9.41 -6.44
C GLY A 70 21.88 -8.27 -5.74
N GLU A 71 23.17 -8.46 -5.46
CA GLU A 71 24.02 -7.44 -4.83
C GLU A 71 24.20 -6.20 -5.70
N ALA A 72 24.16 -6.37 -7.03
CA ALA A 72 24.24 -5.25 -7.97
C ALA A 72 23.03 -4.31 -7.87
N SER A 73 21.93 -4.69 -7.21
CA SER A 73 20.80 -3.80 -6.91
C SER A 73 21.20 -2.60 -6.07
N GLY A 74 22.24 -2.73 -5.23
CA GLY A 74 22.63 -1.73 -4.23
C GLY A 74 21.74 -1.74 -2.98
N ILE A 75 20.77 -2.65 -2.88
CA ILE A 75 19.95 -2.87 -1.67
C ILE A 75 20.68 -3.94 -0.83
N GLU A 76 21.23 -3.53 0.31
CA GLU A 76 22.06 -4.41 1.15
C GLU A 76 21.23 -5.57 1.72
N ASP A 77 20.07 -5.26 2.30
CA ASP A 77 19.18 -6.28 2.84
C ASP A 77 18.47 -7.02 1.71
N LYS A 78 18.92 -8.24 1.44
CA LYS A 78 18.32 -9.10 0.41
C LYS A 78 16.83 -9.36 0.60
N SER A 79 16.32 -9.25 1.84
CA SER A 79 14.89 -9.40 2.12
C SER A 79 14.05 -8.21 1.66
N ARG A 80 14.68 -7.11 1.27
CA ARG A 80 14.04 -5.91 0.71
C ARG A 80 14.11 -5.83 -0.81
N ARG A 81 14.68 -6.84 -1.45
CA ARG A 81 14.73 -6.97 -2.91
C ARG A 81 13.47 -7.68 -3.40
N ALA A 82 12.77 -7.08 -4.37
CA ALA A 82 11.54 -7.64 -4.89
C ALA A 82 11.72 -8.23 -6.30
N GLU A 83 10.95 -9.28 -6.61
CA GLU A 83 10.86 -9.84 -7.97
C GLU A 83 9.96 -8.97 -8.85
N SER A 84 10.21 -8.99 -10.16
CA SER A 84 9.34 -8.42 -11.19
C SER A 84 9.09 -9.48 -12.26
N TYR A 85 7.91 -9.47 -12.86
CA TYR A 85 7.64 -10.30 -14.04
C TYR A 85 8.42 -9.84 -15.27
N LEU A 86 8.75 -8.55 -15.35
CA LEU A 86 9.52 -8.01 -16.45
C LEU A 86 10.97 -8.49 -16.37
N THR A 87 11.47 -9.02 -17.49
CA THR A 87 12.84 -9.51 -17.66
C THR A 87 13.72 -8.45 -18.32
N ASP A 88 15.04 -8.67 -18.37
CA ASP A 88 15.97 -7.70 -18.95
C ASP A 88 15.81 -7.54 -20.47
N ASP A 89 15.24 -8.52 -21.15
CA ASP A 89 14.90 -8.46 -22.58
C ASP A 89 13.48 -7.90 -22.84
N LEU A 90 12.87 -7.30 -21.82
CA LEU A 90 11.55 -6.66 -21.85
C LEU A 90 10.40 -7.62 -22.19
N THR A 91 10.56 -8.90 -21.88
CA THR A 91 9.50 -9.90 -21.92
C THR A 91 8.99 -10.24 -20.53
N TYR A 92 7.91 -11.03 -20.42
CA TYR A 92 7.35 -11.43 -19.13
C TYR A 92 7.71 -12.88 -18.79
N ASP A 93 8.31 -13.07 -17.63
CA ASP A 93 8.49 -14.39 -17.01
C ASP A 93 7.43 -14.60 -15.93
N TRP A 94 6.31 -15.21 -16.31
CA TRP A 94 5.20 -15.48 -15.41
C TRP A 94 5.45 -16.58 -14.37
N THR A 95 6.62 -17.19 -14.35
CA THR A 95 7.04 -18.14 -13.31
C THR A 95 7.58 -17.44 -12.07
N ARG A 96 7.92 -16.15 -12.17
CA ARG A 96 8.38 -15.33 -11.05
C ARG A 96 7.25 -15.01 -10.08
N CYS A 97 7.58 -14.43 -8.95
CA CYS A 97 6.66 -14.05 -7.87
C CYS A 97 5.86 -15.26 -7.30
N GLU A 98 6.41 -16.47 -7.39
CA GLU A 98 5.77 -17.71 -6.95
C GLU A 98 5.27 -17.64 -5.50
N GLY A 99 6.09 -17.08 -4.60
CA GLY A 99 5.74 -16.96 -3.19
C GLY A 99 4.57 -16.01 -2.93
N GLN A 100 4.54 -14.85 -3.62
CA GLN A 100 3.42 -13.92 -3.55
C GLN A 100 2.15 -14.55 -4.11
N ARG A 101 2.24 -15.23 -5.25
CA ARG A 101 1.11 -15.94 -5.87
C ARG A 101 0.53 -17.01 -4.96
N TYR A 102 1.39 -17.75 -4.24
CA TYR A 102 0.91 -18.71 -3.24
C TYR A 102 0.00 -18.04 -2.19
N PHE A 103 0.39 -16.86 -1.69
CA PHE A 103 -0.43 -16.13 -0.73
C PHE A 103 -1.72 -15.61 -1.36
N MET A 104 -1.69 -15.14 -2.61
CA MET A 104 -2.89 -14.72 -3.33
C MET A 104 -3.87 -15.87 -3.54
N ASP A 105 -3.39 -17.06 -3.97
CA ASP A 105 -4.20 -18.26 -4.14
C ASP A 105 -4.89 -18.65 -2.83
N ARG A 106 -4.13 -18.72 -1.74
CA ARG A 106 -4.66 -19.07 -0.43
C ARG A 106 -5.61 -18.02 0.13
N ALA A 107 -5.31 -16.73 -0.08
CA ALA A 107 -6.21 -15.64 0.30
C ALA A 107 -7.57 -15.78 -0.40
N LYS A 108 -7.57 -15.99 -1.72
CA LYS A 108 -8.79 -16.22 -2.52
C LYS A 108 -9.56 -17.44 -2.05
N GLU A 109 -8.89 -18.58 -1.81
CA GLU A 109 -9.51 -19.82 -1.32
C GLU A 109 -10.16 -19.62 0.07
N LEU A 110 -9.59 -18.78 0.92
CA LEU A 110 -10.07 -18.50 2.28
C LEU A 110 -11.05 -17.33 2.36
N GLY A 111 -11.45 -16.75 1.22
CA GLY A 111 -12.51 -15.74 1.12
C GLY A 111 -12.05 -14.31 1.04
N CYS A 112 -10.74 -14.04 0.95
CA CYS A 112 -10.23 -12.70 0.63
C CYS A 112 -10.48 -12.41 -0.86
N ASN A 113 -11.39 -11.48 -1.15
CA ASN A 113 -11.85 -11.22 -2.51
C ASN A 113 -11.44 -9.85 -3.05
N ASN A 114 -10.61 -9.10 -2.34
CA ASN A 114 -10.19 -7.77 -2.75
C ASN A 114 -8.67 -7.69 -2.82
N PHE A 115 -8.13 -7.60 -4.04
CA PHE A 115 -6.69 -7.47 -4.27
C PHE A 115 -6.40 -6.07 -4.79
N VAL A 116 -5.46 -5.38 -4.12
CA VAL A 116 -4.94 -4.07 -4.52
C VAL A 116 -3.48 -4.26 -4.95
N LEU A 117 -3.19 -4.02 -6.21
CA LEU A 117 -1.80 -3.99 -6.68
C LEU A 117 -1.18 -2.64 -6.35
N PHE A 118 0.06 -2.61 -5.90
CA PHE A 118 0.77 -1.34 -5.68
C PHE A 118 2.22 -1.44 -6.12
N SER A 119 2.83 -0.32 -6.45
CA SER A 119 4.22 -0.28 -6.86
C SER A 119 5.03 0.68 -5.98
N ASN A 120 6.13 0.19 -5.41
CA ASN A 120 7.11 1.04 -4.73
C ASN A 120 8.00 1.77 -5.74
N THR A 121 8.29 1.17 -6.88
CA THR A 121 9.21 1.69 -7.88
C THR A 121 8.87 1.16 -9.28
N PRO A 122 9.16 1.91 -10.35
CA PRO A 122 9.11 1.36 -11.70
C PRO A 122 10.07 0.18 -11.87
N PRO A 123 9.81 -0.74 -12.83
CA PRO A 123 10.78 -1.76 -13.22
C PRO A 123 12.17 -1.15 -13.48
N VAL A 124 13.21 -1.79 -12.98
CA VAL A 124 14.60 -1.28 -13.05
C VAL A 124 15.05 -0.98 -14.48
N GLN A 125 14.50 -1.68 -15.47
CA GLN A 125 14.76 -1.48 -16.89
C GLN A 125 14.32 -0.09 -17.39
N TYR A 126 13.31 0.50 -16.74
CA TYR A 126 12.73 1.79 -17.12
C TYR A 126 13.26 2.97 -16.33
N THR A 127 14.13 2.71 -15.34
CA THR A 127 14.63 3.76 -14.44
C THR A 127 15.90 4.44 -14.96
N TYR A 128 16.09 5.68 -14.55
CA TYR A 128 17.27 6.48 -14.92
C TYR A 128 18.59 5.86 -14.49
N ASN A 129 18.63 5.27 -13.31
CA ASN A 129 19.85 4.68 -12.72
C ASN A 129 19.92 3.16 -12.86
N GLY A 130 18.94 2.52 -13.47
CA GLY A 130 18.86 1.06 -13.57
C GLY A 130 18.66 0.37 -12.23
N LYS A 131 18.13 1.08 -11.19
CA LYS A 131 17.94 0.56 -9.84
C LYS A 131 16.50 0.68 -9.40
N GLY A 132 16.15 -0.12 -8.38
CA GLY A 132 14.85 -0.05 -7.74
C GLY A 132 14.69 1.11 -6.74
N PHE A 133 15.71 1.88 -6.45
CA PHE A 133 15.64 3.10 -5.65
C PHE A 133 16.06 4.33 -6.47
N SER A 134 15.58 5.51 -6.04
CA SER A 134 15.81 6.75 -6.78
C SER A 134 17.13 7.43 -6.40
N ALA A 135 17.80 8.07 -7.37
CA ALA A 135 18.93 8.97 -7.12
C ALA A 135 18.58 10.42 -7.53
N ARG A 136 17.28 10.72 -7.68
CA ARG A 136 16.79 11.99 -8.24
C ARG A 136 16.11 12.90 -7.21
N GLY A 137 16.31 12.62 -5.93
CA GLY A 137 15.59 13.34 -4.86
C GLY A 137 14.09 13.13 -5.00
N GLY A 138 13.32 14.22 -4.97
CA GLY A 138 11.85 14.17 -5.07
C GLY A 138 11.28 13.95 -6.47
N LEU A 139 12.11 13.75 -7.49
CA LEU A 139 11.64 13.49 -8.86
C LEU A 139 11.59 11.97 -9.11
N SER A 140 10.70 11.59 -10.03
CA SER A 140 10.54 10.20 -10.44
C SER A 140 11.84 9.61 -11.00
N ASN A 141 12.12 8.36 -10.61
CA ASN A 141 13.21 7.58 -11.21
C ASN A 141 12.83 6.99 -12.58
N LEU A 142 11.54 7.05 -12.96
CA LEU A 142 11.05 6.61 -14.27
C LEU A 142 11.48 7.58 -15.37
N LYS A 143 12.04 7.05 -16.47
CA LYS A 143 12.36 7.87 -17.65
C LYS A 143 11.08 8.30 -18.37
N PRO A 144 11.02 9.53 -18.90
CA PRO A 144 9.81 10.04 -19.54
C PRO A 144 9.27 9.18 -20.68
N GLU A 145 10.15 8.57 -21.47
CA GLU A 145 9.80 7.70 -22.59
C GLU A 145 9.16 6.37 -22.17
N HIS A 146 9.21 6.01 -20.88
CA HIS A 146 8.72 4.74 -20.36
C HIS A 146 7.45 4.84 -19.51
N TYR A 147 6.76 5.99 -19.49
CA TYR A 147 5.50 6.12 -18.74
C TYR A 147 4.43 5.16 -19.26
N GLY A 148 4.25 5.09 -20.58
CA GLY A 148 3.35 4.13 -21.21
C GLY A 148 3.76 2.67 -21.01
N ASP A 149 5.06 2.37 -21.05
CA ASP A 149 5.58 1.01 -20.82
C ASP A 149 5.32 0.55 -19.38
N PHE A 150 5.51 1.42 -18.38
CA PHE A 150 5.25 1.10 -17.00
C PHE A 150 3.75 0.95 -16.72
N ALA A 151 2.92 1.82 -17.27
CA ALA A 151 1.46 1.71 -17.20
C ALA A 151 0.99 0.40 -17.85
N GLY A 152 1.51 0.08 -19.03
CA GLY A 152 1.27 -1.17 -19.74
C GLY A 152 1.64 -2.40 -18.91
N TYR A 153 2.81 -2.40 -18.25
CA TYR A 153 3.24 -3.47 -17.36
C TYR A 153 2.26 -3.71 -16.21
N MET A 154 1.84 -2.65 -15.52
CA MET A 154 0.86 -2.77 -14.43
C MET A 154 -0.48 -3.33 -14.92
N ALA A 155 -0.96 -2.84 -16.05
CA ALA A 155 -2.21 -3.29 -16.65
C ALA A 155 -2.12 -4.74 -17.19
N ASP A 156 -0.96 -5.17 -17.71
CA ASP A 156 -0.73 -6.56 -18.16
C ASP A 156 -0.76 -7.54 -16.98
N VAL A 157 -0.12 -7.16 -15.84
CA VAL A 157 -0.18 -7.98 -14.62
C VAL A 157 -1.62 -8.05 -14.08
N ALA A 158 -2.35 -6.94 -14.06
CA ALA A 158 -3.75 -6.92 -13.66
C ALA A 158 -4.63 -7.78 -14.58
N ALA A 159 -4.43 -7.68 -15.90
CA ALA A 159 -5.14 -8.50 -16.89
C ALA A 159 -4.86 -10.00 -16.68
N ARG A 160 -3.59 -10.35 -16.47
CA ARG A 160 -3.17 -11.72 -16.17
C ARG A 160 -3.87 -12.28 -14.94
N TYR A 161 -3.82 -11.56 -13.83
CA TYR A 161 -4.46 -11.98 -12.59
C TYR A 161 -5.99 -12.04 -12.70
N THR A 162 -6.60 -11.07 -13.37
CA THR A 162 -8.05 -11.10 -13.63
C THR A 162 -8.44 -12.32 -14.47
N GLY A 163 -7.64 -12.67 -15.49
CA GLY A 163 -7.82 -13.88 -16.30
C GLY A 163 -7.66 -15.18 -15.50
N GLU A 164 -6.89 -15.17 -14.40
CA GLU A 164 -6.73 -16.28 -13.46
C GLU A 164 -7.81 -16.27 -12.35
N GLY A 165 -8.76 -15.32 -12.43
CA GLY A 165 -9.93 -15.23 -11.57
C GLY A 165 -9.67 -14.55 -10.22
N TYR A 166 -8.65 -13.67 -10.13
CA TYR A 166 -8.53 -12.73 -9.03
C TYR A 166 -9.36 -11.48 -9.29
N HIS A 167 -9.98 -10.94 -8.26
CA HIS A 167 -10.63 -9.63 -8.33
C HIS A 167 -9.61 -8.54 -8.00
N ILE A 168 -8.96 -8.00 -9.02
CA ILE A 168 -8.04 -6.87 -8.89
C ILE A 168 -8.89 -5.59 -8.88
N SER A 169 -9.18 -5.09 -7.71
CA SER A 169 -10.06 -3.93 -7.55
C SER A 169 -9.36 -2.63 -7.92
N HIS A 170 -8.09 -2.48 -7.52
CA HIS A 170 -7.35 -1.24 -7.74
C HIS A 170 -5.88 -1.51 -8.06
N ILE A 171 -5.27 -0.54 -8.76
CA ILE A 171 -3.82 -0.39 -8.89
C ILE A 171 -3.43 0.94 -8.27
N SER A 172 -2.49 0.91 -7.31
CA SER A 172 -1.81 2.08 -6.78
C SER A 172 -0.44 2.20 -7.46
N PRO A 173 -0.29 3.12 -8.44
CA PRO A 173 0.88 3.14 -9.32
C PRO A 173 2.15 3.67 -8.66
N VAL A 174 2.03 4.35 -7.52
CA VAL A 174 3.14 4.92 -6.76
C VAL A 174 2.92 4.72 -5.27
N ASN A 175 4.00 4.71 -4.48
CA ASN A 175 3.94 4.63 -3.02
C ASN A 175 4.78 5.74 -2.41
N GLU A 176 4.22 6.45 -1.42
CA GLU A 176 4.85 7.51 -0.64
C GLU A 176 5.67 8.48 -1.53
N PRO A 177 5.05 9.14 -2.52
CA PRO A 177 5.75 9.97 -3.50
C PRO A 177 6.51 11.14 -2.87
N GLN A 178 6.22 11.49 -1.62
CA GLN A 178 6.85 12.59 -0.88
C GLN A 178 8.27 12.29 -0.42
N TYR A 179 8.68 11.01 -0.37
CA TYR A 179 10.03 10.61 0.03
C TYR A 179 10.96 10.50 -1.17
N ASN A 180 12.25 10.63 -0.92
CA ASN A 180 13.27 10.56 -1.98
C ASN A 180 13.59 9.11 -2.36
N TRP A 181 13.50 8.18 -1.40
CA TRP A 181 13.75 6.74 -1.60
C TRP A 181 15.10 6.44 -2.24
N ASP A 182 16.18 6.94 -1.64
CA ASP A 182 17.53 6.93 -2.19
C ASP A 182 18.37 5.73 -1.74
N SER A 183 17.85 4.85 -0.91
CA SER A 183 18.55 3.65 -0.42
C SER A 183 17.64 2.70 0.36
N GLY A 184 18.18 1.52 0.68
CA GLY A 184 17.62 0.58 1.66
C GLY A 184 16.56 -0.36 1.13
N GLN A 185 15.71 0.08 0.24
CA GLN A 185 14.62 -0.68 -0.37
C GLN A 185 14.25 -0.10 -1.74
N GLU A 186 13.37 -0.79 -2.47
CA GLU A 186 12.73 -0.23 -3.65
C GLU A 186 11.84 0.96 -3.30
N GLY A 187 11.91 2.02 -4.11
CA GLY A 187 11.11 3.23 -3.94
C GLY A 187 11.49 4.32 -4.95
N SER A 188 10.58 5.25 -5.17
CA SER A 188 10.80 6.42 -6.04
C SER A 188 10.04 7.61 -5.50
N GLY A 189 10.68 8.81 -5.48
CA GLY A 189 9.97 10.07 -5.31
C GLY A 189 9.16 10.39 -6.56
N TRP A 190 8.12 11.23 -6.40
CA TRP A 190 7.27 11.69 -7.51
C TRP A 190 6.70 13.06 -7.18
N THR A 191 6.63 13.92 -8.18
CA THR A 191 5.79 15.11 -8.11
C THR A 191 4.35 14.78 -8.44
N ASN A 192 3.41 15.66 -8.03
CA ASN A 192 1.99 15.49 -8.37
C ASN A 192 1.76 15.42 -9.89
N ASP A 193 2.51 16.23 -10.66
CA ASP A 193 2.40 16.23 -12.14
C ASP A 193 2.91 14.92 -12.75
N GLU A 194 4.00 14.35 -12.21
CA GLU A 194 4.52 13.05 -12.65
C GLU A 194 3.54 11.91 -12.32
N VAL A 195 2.93 11.93 -11.11
CA VAL A 195 1.88 10.95 -10.74
C VAL A 195 0.68 11.06 -11.67
N ALA A 196 0.22 12.30 -11.96
CA ALA A 196 -0.90 12.53 -12.87
C ALA A 196 -0.60 12.08 -14.31
N ALA A 197 0.63 12.29 -14.78
CA ALA A 197 1.06 11.79 -16.09
C ALA A 197 1.01 10.25 -16.15
N LEU A 198 1.51 9.56 -15.11
CA LEU A 198 1.45 8.10 -15.03
C LEU A 198 0.00 7.60 -14.92
N ALA A 199 -0.85 8.28 -14.17
CA ALA A 199 -2.26 7.93 -14.02
C ALA A 199 -3.02 7.99 -15.38
N ARG A 200 -2.71 8.98 -16.23
CA ARG A 200 -3.30 9.08 -17.58
C ARG A 200 -2.89 7.92 -18.49
N GLU A 201 -1.61 7.55 -18.47
CA GLU A 201 -1.13 6.38 -19.21
C GLU A 201 -1.73 5.07 -18.70
N LEU A 202 -1.93 4.96 -17.37
CA LEU A 202 -2.54 3.77 -16.76
C LEU A 202 -4.03 3.69 -17.09
N ASP A 203 -4.76 4.81 -17.07
CA ASP A 203 -6.17 4.89 -17.47
C ASP A 203 -6.37 4.36 -18.90
N MET A 204 -5.59 4.83 -19.86
CA MET A 204 -5.59 4.33 -21.23
C MET A 204 -5.23 2.85 -21.31
N SER A 205 -4.21 2.42 -20.56
CA SER A 205 -3.76 1.02 -20.57
C SER A 205 -4.79 0.05 -20.02
N LEU A 206 -5.59 0.46 -19.04
CA LEU A 206 -6.70 -0.32 -18.46
C LEU A 206 -7.87 -0.41 -19.45
N ASP A 207 -8.24 0.72 -20.07
CA ASP A 207 -9.27 0.76 -21.13
C ASP A 207 -8.92 -0.14 -22.32
N ASP A 208 -7.69 -0.07 -22.81
CA ASP A 208 -7.21 -0.89 -23.95
C ASP A 208 -7.32 -2.40 -23.68
N ARG A 209 -7.26 -2.81 -22.41
CA ARG A 209 -7.40 -4.22 -21.98
C ARG A 209 -8.81 -4.58 -21.51
N GLY A 210 -9.73 -3.64 -21.52
CA GLY A 210 -11.12 -3.84 -21.07
C GLY A 210 -11.21 -4.22 -19.59
N LEU A 211 -10.33 -3.69 -18.75
CA LEU A 211 -10.29 -3.97 -17.32
C LEU A 211 -11.23 -3.05 -16.55
N SER A 212 -11.88 -3.58 -15.52
CA SER A 212 -12.70 -2.80 -14.58
C SER A 212 -11.94 -2.37 -13.33
N THR A 213 -10.63 -2.59 -13.28
CA THR A 213 -9.74 -2.21 -12.20
C THR A 213 -9.63 -0.69 -12.13
N ASP A 214 -9.77 -0.12 -10.94
CA ASP A 214 -9.65 1.33 -10.74
C ASP A 214 -8.22 1.73 -10.33
N ILE A 215 -7.92 3.03 -10.48
CA ILE A 215 -6.63 3.62 -10.09
C ILE A 215 -6.78 4.23 -8.70
N LEU A 216 -5.99 3.76 -7.74
CA LEU A 216 -5.95 4.28 -6.38
C LEU A 216 -4.78 5.25 -6.23
N LEU A 217 -5.09 6.53 -6.08
CA LEU A 217 -4.10 7.60 -5.94
C LEU A 217 -3.97 8.06 -4.49
N GLY A 218 -2.89 8.79 -4.23
CA GLY A 218 -2.56 9.37 -2.94
C GLY A 218 -1.35 8.68 -2.34
N GLU A 219 -1.50 7.55 -1.67
CA GLU A 219 -0.43 6.79 -0.99
C GLU A 219 0.56 7.71 -0.25
N SER A 220 0.02 8.81 0.30
CA SER A 220 0.84 9.79 1.00
C SER A 220 1.36 9.23 2.29
N GLY A 221 2.65 9.39 2.59
CA GLY A 221 3.32 8.80 3.74
C GLY A 221 2.74 9.21 5.10
N ASP A 222 2.04 10.36 5.16
CA ASP A 222 1.14 10.71 6.24
C ASP A 222 -0.06 11.53 5.72
N TRP A 223 -1.11 11.60 6.54
CA TRP A 223 -2.37 12.25 6.21
C TRP A 223 -2.25 13.73 5.84
N GLU A 224 -1.26 14.45 6.39
CA GLU A 224 -1.14 15.90 6.20
C GLU A 224 -0.78 16.28 4.77
N TYR A 225 -0.05 15.41 4.05
CA TYR A 225 0.26 15.63 2.63
C TYR A 225 -0.98 15.64 1.73
N LEU A 226 -2.08 15.01 2.17
CA LEU A 226 -3.31 15.00 1.37
C LEU A 226 -3.97 16.37 1.30
N TYR A 227 -4.05 17.10 2.43
CA TYR A 227 -4.92 18.29 2.54
C TYR A 227 -4.20 19.64 2.67
N LYS A 228 -2.89 19.66 2.81
CA LYS A 228 -2.13 20.89 2.92
C LYS A 228 -0.76 20.80 2.25
N VAL A 229 -0.18 21.95 1.97
CA VAL A 229 1.24 22.03 1.59
C VAL A 229 2.08 21.64 2.80
N LYS A 230 2.91 20.61 2.64
CA LYS A 230 3.86 20.11 3.62
C LYS A 230 5.19 19.81 2.93
N GLY A 231 6.23 20.52 3.31
CA GLY A 231 7.51 20.44 2.61
C GLY A 231 7.42 20.98 1.18
N ASP A 232 7.60 20.12 0.20
CA ASP A 232 7.51 20.48 -1.23
C ASP A 232 6.05 20.57 -1.69
N ALA A 233 5.66 21.75 -2.20
CA ALA A 233 4.32 21.99 -2.72
C ALA A 233 3.98 21.10 -3.92
N ASN A 234 4.98 20.70 -4.71
CA ASN A 234 4.78 19.83 -5.87
C ASN A 234 4.54 18.37 -5.50
N ARG A 235 4.65 18.01 -4.22
CA ARG A 235 4.48 16.62 -3.71
C ARG A 235 3.50 16.55 -2.55
N SER A 236 2.66 17.56 -2.38
CA SER A 236 1.70 17.65 -1.27
C SER A 236 0.42 18.36 -1.71
N ASN A 237 -0.52 18.57 -0.77
CA ASN A 237 -1.84 19.12 -1.07
C ASN A 237 -2.57 18.34 -2.17
N VAL A 238 -2.53 17.02 -2.03
CA VAL A 238 -2.87 16.04 -3.08
C VAL A 238 -4.35 16.11 -3.48
N PHE A 239 -5.27 16.36 -2.52
CA PHE A 239 -6.69 16.57 -2.86
C PHE A 239 -6.86 17.70 -3.88
N SER A 240 -6.22 18.83 -3.63
CA SER A 240 -6.29 19.98 -4.54
C SER A 240 -5.62 19.69 -5.87
N ALA A 241 -4.44 19.07 -5.83
CA ALA A 241 -3.66 18.78 -7.04
C ALA A 241 -4.44 17.87 -8.01
N PHE A 242 -5.04 16.79 -7.51
CA PHE A 242 -5.67 15.77 -8.37
C PHE A 242 -7.14 16.03 -8.67
N PHE A 243 -7.87 16.76 -7.81
CA PHE A 243 -9.32 16.89 -7.93
C PHE A 243 -9.83 18.33 -8.11
N THR A 244 -8.96 19.34 -8.20
CA THR A 244 -9.38 20.69 -8.59
C THR A 244 -9.33 20.83 -10.11
N PRO A 245 -10.45 21.04 -10.81
CA PRO A 245 -10.45 21.31 -12.24
C PRO A 245 -9.55 22.52 -12.58
N GLY A 246 -8.67 22.30 -13.58
CA GLY A 246 -7.70 23.32 -13.99
C GLY A 246 -6.35 23.26 -13.27
N SER A 247 -6.16 22.36 -12.29
CA SER A 247 -4.83 22.00 -11.79
C SER A 247 -4.03 21.31 -12.90
N SER A 248 -2.70 21.50 -12.95
CA SER A 248 -1.81 20.81 -13.90
C SER A 248 -1.86 19.29 -13.70
N ALA A 249 -2.06 18.85 -12.45
CA ALA A 249 -2.15 17.45 -12.07
C ALA A 249 -3.60 16.93 -12.01
N TYR A 250 -4.59 17.65 -12.54
CA TYR A 250 -5.99 17.20 -12.48
C TYR A 250 -6.19 15.86 -13.20
N VAL A 251 -6.81 14.92 -12.51
CA VAL A 251 -7.10 13.56 -12.99
C VAL A 251 -8.52 13.08 -12.63
N GLY A 252 -9.33 13.96 -12.08
CA GLY A 252 -10.69 13.63 -11.66
C GLY A 252 -11.68 13.37 -12.81
N ASP A 253 -11.26 13.48 -14.06
CA ASP A 253 -11.99 13.18 -15.28
C ASP A 253 -11.62 11.84 -15.94
N LEU A 254 -10.61 11.14 -15.41
CA LEU A 254 -10.20 9.84 -15.91
C LEU A 254 -11.22 8.75 -15.57
N ALA A 255 -11.43 7.81 -16.49
CA ALA A 255 -12.45 6.78 -16.37
C ALA A 255 -12.22 5.83 -15.19
N HIS A 256 -10.96 5.50 -14.91
CA HIS A 256 -10.55 4.59 -13.85
C HIS A 256 -10.18 5.30 -12.54
N VAL A 257 -10.15 6.63 -12.48
CA VAL A 257 -10.01 7.39 -11.23
C VAL A 257 -11.39 7.69 -10.68
N LYS A 258 -11.73 7.04 -9.57
CA LYS A 258 -13.02 7.23 -8.90
C LYS A 258 -12.92 8.31 -7.82
N ASN A 259 -14.05 8.60 -7.18
CA ASN A 259 -14.11 9.51 -6.03
C ASN A 259 -13.49 8.85 -4.78
N LEU A 260 -12.25 8.39 -4.90
CA LEU A 260 -11.53 7.67 -3.88
C LEU A 260 -10.05 8.08 -3.87
N ILE A 261 -9.50 8.23 -2.68
CA ILE A 261 -8.07 8.47 -2.48
C ILE A 261 -7.58 7.71 -1.25
N CYS A 262 -6.30 7.47 -1.15
CA CYS A 262 -5.72 6.81 0.02
C CYS A 262 -4.56 7.58 0.63
N GLY A 263 -4.22 7.20 1.86
CA GLY A 263 -3.06 7.72 2.57
C GLY A 263 -2.68 6.84 3.74
N HIS A 264 -1.49 7.11 4.28
CA HIS A 264 -0.92 6.40 5.39
C HIS A 264 -1.16 7.14 6.70
N SER A 265 -1.31 6.40 7.80
CA SER A 265 -1.56 6.99 9.12
C SER A 265 -0.26 7.28 9.91
N TYR A 266 0.92 7.15 9.30
CA TYR A 266 2.20 7.38 9.96
C TYR A 266 2.36 8.81 10.47
N TRP A 267 3.16 8.99 11.52
CA TRP A 267 3.59 10.28 12.08
C TRP A 267 2.46 11.22 12.56
N THR A 268 1.22 10.81 12.44
CA THR A 268 0.03 11.56 12.83
C THR A 268 -0.77 10.88 13.93
N ASP A 269 -0.12 10.02 14.68
CA ASP A 269 -0.68 9.13 15.70
C ASP A 269 -0.01 9.26 17.06
N GLY A 270 0.85 10.28 17.26
CA GLY A 270 1.66 10.45 18.47
C GLY A 270 0.88 10.82 19.73
N THR A 271 -0.19 11.58 19.63
CA THR A 271 -1.07 11.95 20.73
C THR A 271 -2.53 11.77 20.34
N TRP A 272 -3.41 11.55 21.34
CA TRP A 272 -4.84 11.37 21.08
C TRP A 272 -5.49 12.57 20.38
N ASP A 273 -5.26 13.77 20.91
CA ASP A 273 -5.81 15.00 20.32
C ASP A 273 -5.21 15.30 18.94
N GLY A 274 -3.89 15.11 18.77
CA GLY A 274 -3.20 15.27 17.50
C GLY A 274 -3.77 14.33 16.46
N MET A 275 -3.90 13.05 16.81
CA MET A 275 -4.49 12.01 15.97
C MET A 275 -5.88 12.39 15.50
N ARG A 276 -6.78 12.79 16.41
CA ARG A 276 -8.15 13.20 16.09
C ARG A 276 -8.21 14.45 15.23
N ASN A 277 -7.37 15.45 15.52
CA ASN A 277 -7.38 16.71 14.78
C ASN A 277 -6.96 16.50 13.32
N VAL A 278 -5.92 15.71 13.05
CA VAL A 278 -5.49 15.39 11.68
C VAL A 278 -6.62 14.67 10.93
N ARG A 279 -7.27 13.66 11.53
CA ARG A 279 -8.36 12.91 10.90
C ARG A 279 -9.59 13.77 10.60
N LYS A 280 -9.91 14.73 11.47
CA LYS A 280 -10.94 15.72 11.18
C LYS A 280 -10.63 16.57 9.96
N GLN A 281 -9.36 16.99 9.80
CA GLN A 281 -8.93 17.75 8.62
C GLN A 281 -9.02 16.90 7.35
N VAL A 282 -8.64 15.62 7.41
CA VAL A 282 -8.80 14.69 6.30
C VAL A 282 -10.27 14.58 5.89
N ALA A 283 -11.15 14.28 6.84
CA ALA A 283 -12.60 14.15 6.57
C ALA A 283 -13.20 15.44 5.98
N GLN A 284 -12.82 16.60 6.53
CA GLN A 284 -13.30 17.88 6.04
C GLN A 284 -12.80 18.18 4.62
N ALA A 285 -11.54 17.93 4.34
CA ALA A 285 -10.96 18.15 3.03
C ALA A 285 -11.52 17.16 1.99
N ALA A 286 -11.62 15.87 2.32
CA ALA A 286 -12.23 14.86 1.46
C ALA A 286 -13.66 15.21 1.10
N GLY A 287 -14.46 15.70 2.07
CA GLY A 287 -15.82 16.15 1.85
C GLY A 287 -15.94 17.34 0.87
N GLN A 288 -14.94 18.24 0.81
CA GLN A 288 -14.92 19.34 -0.15
C GLN A 288 -14.80 18.87 -1.60
N TYR A 289 -14.15 17.73 -1.82
CA TYR A 289 -13.95 17.12 -3.13
C TYR A 289 -14.91 15.94 -3.40
N ASN A 290 -15.80 15.64 -2.46
CA ASN A 290 -16.71 14.48 -2.52
C ASN A 290 -15.94 13.15 -2.71
N LEU A 291 -14.88 12.96 -1.92
CA LEU A 291 -14.02 11.80 -1.97
C LEU A 291 -14.23 10.87 -0.78
N ASP A 292 -14.26 9.57 -1.05
CA ASP A 292 -14.01 8.54 -0.06
C ASP A 292 -12.50 8.44 0.23
N VAL A 293 -12.17 7.95 1.41
CA VAL A 293 -10.78 7.82 1.84
C VAL A 293 -10.50 6.40 2.31
N TRP A 294 -9.37 5.83 1.86
CA TRP A 294 -8.81 4.60 2.41
C TRP A 294 -7.55 4.88 3.22
N GLN A 295 -7.40 4.18 4.31
CA GLN A 295 -6.14 4.05 4.99
C GLN A 295 -5.42 2.83 4.41
N SER A 296 -4.38 3.07 3.60
CA SER A 296 -3.72 2.02 2.83
C SER A 296 -2.50 1.43 3.50
N GLU A 297 -1.94 2.12 4.53
CA GLU A 297 -0.74 1.62 5.20
C GLU A 297 -0.54 2.26 6.58
N TRP A 298 -0.35 1.42 7.60
CA TRP A 298 0.11 1.84 8.92
C TRP A 298 0.72 0.68 9.70
N SER A 299 1.77 1.00 10.45
CA SER A 299 2.30 0.26 11.60
C SER A 299 2.90 1.26 12.58
N MET A 300 3.32 0.82 13.77
CA MET A 300 3.91 1.70 14.76
C MET A 300 5.39 1.99 14.42
N LEU A 301 5.62 2.88 13.44
CA LEU A 301 6.97 3.25 12.97
C LEU A 301 7.68 4.23 13.91
N GLY A 302 6.96 5.08 14.61
CA GLY A 302 7.56 6.15 15.39
C GLY A 302 8.44 5.64 16.52
N ASP A 303 9.63 6.22 16.66
CA ASP A 303 10.60 5.85 17.67
C ASP A 303 10.31 6.43 19.05
N ASN A 304 9.46 7.45 19.16
CA ASN A 304 9.20 8.21 20.37
C ASN A 304 7.70 8.34 20.70
N TYR A 305 6.95 7.25 20.66
CA TYR A 305 5.55 7.25 21.09
C TYR A 305 5.36 7.28 22.61
N SER A 306 6.35 7.79 23.35
CA SER A 306 6.21 8.02 24.77
C SER A 306 5.43 9.31 25.01
N SER A 307 4.30 9.21 25.67
CA SER A 307 3.46 10.33 26.10
C SER A 307 2.71 9.94 27.37
N SER A 308 1.94 10.87 27.94
CA SER A 308 1.01 10.53 29.04
C SER A 308 -0.04 9.49 28.65
N GLU A 309 -0.23 9.24 27.34
CA GLU A 309 -1.24 8.34 26.77
C GLU A 309 -0.67 6.99 26.36
N PHE A 310 0.65 6.87 26.26
CA PHE A 310 1.34 5.64 25.89
C PHE A 310 2.75 5.60 26.51
N VAL A 311 3.08 4.48 27.13
CA VAL A 311 4.35 4.30 27.89
C VAL A 311 5.61 4.28 27.02
N GLY A 312 5.47 4.31 25.70
CA GLY A 312 6.55 4.10 24.75
C GLY A 312 6.76 2.62 24.44
N TYR A 313 7.10 2.29 23.21
CA TYR A 313 7.14 0.88 22.78
C TYR A 313 8.24 0.06 23.45
N GLU A 314 9.33 0.67 23.94
CA GLU A 314 10.37 -0.04 24.68
C GLU A 314 9.84 -0.65 25.99
N GLN A 315 8.93 0.03 26.69
CA GLN A 315 8.30 -0.40 27.92
C GLN A 315 6.95 -1.09 27.69
N ALA A 316 6.34 -0.87 26.53
CA ALA A 316 5.03 -1.39 26.21
C ALA A 316 5.04 -2.92 26.13
N SER A 317 4.00 -3.55 26.65
CA SER A 317 3.66 -4.94 26.33
C SER A 317 3.07 -5.05 24.93
N GLU A 318 2.99 -6.26 24.39
CA GLU A 318 2.29 -6.51 23.12
C GLU A 318 0.81 -6.07 23.18
N MET A 319 0.18 -6.18 24.36
CA MET A 319 -1.19 -5.73 24.56
C MET A 319 -1.30 -4.19 24.51
N ASP A 320 -0.32 -3.46 25.02
CA ASP A 320 -0.28 -1.99 24.93
C ASP A 320 -0.17 -1.56 23.47
N ILE A 321 0.65 -2.26 22.66
CA ILE A 321 0.79 -2.03 21.23
C ILE A 321 -0.52 -2.33 20.49
N ALA A 322 -1.20 -3.43 20.83
CA ALA A 322 -2.49 -3.79 20.27
C ALA A 322 -3.57 -2.75 20.59
N PHE A 323 -3.62 -2.25 21.81
CA PHE A 323 -4.53 -1.15 22.17
C PHE A 323 -4.20 0.15 21.43
N TYR A 324 -2.91 0.43 21.22
CA TYR A 324 -2.52 1.59 20.45
C TYR A 324 -2.97 1.47 18.98
N MET A 325 -2.75 0.33 18.35
CA MET A 325 -3.28 0.04 17.01
C MET A 325 -4.80 0.22 16.96
N SER A 326 -5.52 -0.29 17.98
CA SER A 326 -6.98 -0.14 18.06
C SER A 326 -7.42 1.33 18.11
N LYS A 327 -6.65 2.22 18.77
CA LYS A 327 -6.92 3.66 18.77
C LYS A 327 -6.74 4.28 17.38
N VAL A 328 -5.70 3.87 16.63
CA VAL A 328 -5.46 4.35 15.27
C VAL A 328 -6.62 3.92 14.38
N ILE A 329 -6.95 2.62 14.36
CA ILE A 329 -8.07 2.08 13.60
C ILE A 329 -9.38 2.82 13.94
N HIS A 330 -9.66 2.99 15.24
CA HIS A 330 -10.87 3.68 15.69
C HIS A 330 -10.96 5.12 15.14
N ASN A 331 -9.87 5.89 15.21
CA ASN A 331 -9.87 7.27 14.72
C ASN A 331 -9.92 7.33 13.19
N ASP A 332 -9.24 6.45 12.50
CA ASP A 332 -9.31 6.37 11.04
C ASP A 332 -10.75 6.07 10.59
N LEU A 333 -11.41 5.07 11.17
CA LEU A 333 -12.77 4.69 10.83
C LEU A 333 -13.81 5.74 11.23
N THR A 334 -13.74 6.29 12.47
CA THR A 334 -14.84 7.09 13.05
C THR A 334 -14.64 8.59 12.91
N VAL A 335 -13.42 9.06 12.69
CA VAL A 335 -13.09 10.49 12.59
C VAL A 335 -12.68 10.86 11.17
N ALA A 336 -11.78 10.14 10.53
CA ALA A 336 -11.46 10.34 9.12
C ALA A 336 -12.55 9.76 8.19
N GLY A 337 -13.33 8.80 8.66
CA GLY A 337 -14.38 8.14 7.89
C GLY A 337 -13.85 7.19 6.83
N VAL A 338 -12.64 6.59 7.05
CA VAL A 338 -12.07 5.70 6.05
C VAL A 338 -12.94 4.47 5.82
N SER A 339 -13.01 4.05 4.57
CA SER A 339 -13.80 2.88 4.15
C SER A 339 -12.96 1.63 3.86
N SER A 340 -11.64 1.70 4.03
CA SER A 340 -10.73 0.54 4.06
C SER A 340 -9.57 0.82 5.00
N TRP A 341 -9.00 -0.23 5.59
CA TRP A 341 -7.86 -0.10 6.49
C TRP A 341 -6.87 -1.24 6.28
N SER A 342 -5.60 -0.93 6.02
CA SER A 342 -4.56 -1.90 5.70
C SER A 342 -3.33 -1.74 6.59
N TYR A 343 -2.80 -2.86 7.08
CA TYR A 343 -1.63 -2.92 7.95
C TYR A 343 -0.34 -3.09 7.16
N TRP A 344 0.72 -2.41 7.58
CA TRP A 344 2.08 -2.62 7.13
C TRP A 344 2.89 -3.32 8.24
N THR A 345 3.29 -4.52 8.10
CA THR A 345 3.08 -5.50 7.02
C THR A 345 2.60 -6.82 7.63
N SER A 346 2.12 -7.74 6.79
CA SER A 346 1.55 -9.00 7.28
C SER A 346 2.53 -9.84 8.08
N MET A 347 3.77 -9.93 7.63
CA MET A 347 4.83 -10.66 8.32
C MET A 347 6.21 -10.14 7.95
N ASP A 348 7.13 -10.26 8.91
CA ASP A 348 8.54 -9.97 8.68
C ASP A 348 9.42 -10.65 9.73
N VAL A 349 10.73 -10.54 9.59
CA VAL A 349 11.69 -11.04 10.58
C VAL A 349 11.71 -10.14 11.81
N SER A 350 11.87 -10.72 12.99
CA SER A 350 11.76 -10.04 14.29
C SER A 350 12.72 -8.85 14.46
N ARG A 351 13.85 -8.82 13.76
CA ARG A 351 14.82 -7.72 13.81
C ARG A 351 14.23 -6.36 13.39
N TRP A 352 13.18 -6.36 12.56
CA TRP A 352 12.52 -5.15 12.07
C TRP A 352 11.33 -4.74 12.93
N GLY A 353 10.83 -5.62 13.77
CA GLY A 353 9.64 -5.41 14.55
C GLY A 353 9.83 -5.63 16.02
N HIS A 354 10.52 -4.70 16.72
CA HIS A 354 10.58 -4.76 18.18
C HIS A 354 9.17 -4.94 18.76
N LYS A 355 8.96 -6.03 19.52
CA LYS A 355 7.65 -6.43 20.05
C LYS A 355 6.53 -6.48 18.99
N ASN A 356 6.88 -6.90 17.78
CA ASN A 356 5.93 -7.04 16.65
C ASN A 356 5.21 -5.74 16.25
N ARG A 357 5.81 -4.59 16.46
CA ARG A 357 5.18 -3.30 16.14
C ARG A 357 4.99 -3.02 14.66
N PHE A 358 5.74 -3.72 13.78
CA PHE A 358 5.68 -3.54 12.30
C PHE A 358 5.04 -4.70 11.56
N LEU A 359 4.58 -5.74 12.26
CA LEU A 359 4.18 -6.98 11.62
C LEU A 359 3.06 -7.65 12.41
N LEU A 360 2.16 -8.32 11.70
CA LEU A 360 1.13 -9.14 12.32
C LEU A 360 1.68 -10.50 12.76
N ILE A 361 2.63 -11.04 11.98
CA ILE A 361 3.29 -12.32 12.26
C ILE A 361 4.80 -12.14 12.27
N SER A 362 5.46 -12.50 13.37
CA SER A 362 6.93 -12.55 13.46
C SER A 362 7.45 -13.89 12.95
N LEU A 363 8.46 -13.83 12.07
CA LEU A 363 9.14 -15.00 11.49
C LEU A 363 10.39 -15.35 12.28
#